data_d2217ceb8c459c889fa3d83b0f75ae22
#
_entry.id   d2217ceb8c459c889fa3d83b0f75ae22
#
_cell.length_a   1.000
_cell.length_b   1.000
_cell.length_c   1.000
_cell.angle_alpha   90.00
_cell.angle_beta   90.00
_cell.angle_gamma   90.00
#
_symmetry.space_group_name_H-M   'P 1'
#
loop_
_entity.id
_entity.type
_entity.pdbx_description
1 polymer ?
#
loop_
_entity_poly.entity_id
_entity_poly.type
_entity_poly.pdbx_seq_one_letter_code
_entity_poly.pdbx_strand_id
1 'polypeptide(L)' 'SRVNKTIDTIRLIGNLSRKSNYEYSQDDVLKMKRAIERELKITWALFESGSDASDGEKFKL' A
#
# COMPACT_ATOMS: atom_id res chain seq x y z
N SER A 1 -12.30 -8.19 4.17
CA SER A 1 -11.42 -7.55 5.13
C SER A 1 -10.78 -6.33 4.50
N ARG A 2 -10.18 -5.54 5.31
CA ARG A 2 -9.54 -4.34 4.81
C ARG A 2 -8.38 -4.64 3.92
N VAL A 3 -7.67 -5.67 4.22
CA VAL A 3 -6.52 -6.04 3.41
C VAL A 3 -6.98 -6.39 2.01
N ASN A 4 -8.03 -7.17 1.90
CA ASN A 4 -8.53 -7.55 0.60
C ASN A 4 -9.03 -6.35 -0.17
N LYS A 5 -9.69 -5.44 0.52
CA LYS A 5 -10.15 -4.26 -0.14
C LYS A 5 -9.01 -3.42 -0.61
N THR A 6 -7.95 -3.34 0.15
CA THR A 6 -6.79 -2.58 -0.22
C THR A 6 -6.12 -3.19 -1.44
N ILE A 7 -6.04 -4.50 -1.47
CA ILE A 7 -5.46 -5.18 -2.61
C ILE A 7 -6.28 -4.91 -3.86
N ASP A 8 -7.60 -4.95 -3.72
CA ASP A 8 -8.45 -4.68 -4.85
C ASP A 8 -8.24 -3.26 -5.36
N THR A 9 -8.10 -2.33 -4.45
CA THR A 9 -7.90 -0.95 -4.84
C THR A 9 -6.57 -0.78 -5.57
N ILE A 10 -5.55 -1.46 -5.10
CA ILE A 10 -4.26 -1.41 -5.77
C ILE A 10 -4.37 -1.97 -7.17
N ARG A 11 -5.13 -3.04 -7.33
CA ARG A 11 -5.33 -3.61 -8.65
C ARG A 11 -6.03 -2.65 -9.59
N LEU A 12 -6.95 -1.86 -9.03
CA LEU A 12 -7.61 -0.86 -9.85
C LEU A 12 -6.63 0.19 -10.33
N ILE A 13 -5.68 0.54 -9.49
CA ILE A 13 -4.66 1.47 -9.92
C ILE A 13 -3.87 0.86 -11.07
N GLY A 14 -3.57 -0.43 -10.97
CA GLY A 14 -2.87 -1.09 -12.05
C GLY A 14 -3.65 -1.09 -13.34
N ASN A 15 -4.98 -1.17 -13.23
CA ASN A 15 -5.79 -1.15 -14.42
C ASN A 15 -5.73 0.16 -15.15
N LEU A 16 -5.41 1.24 -14.45
CA LEU A 16 -5.32 2.52 -15.11
C LEU A 16 -4.20 2.50 -16.16
N SER A 17 -3.20 1.68 -15.94
CA SER A 17 -2.12 1.64 -16.89
C SER A 17 -2.56 1.10 -18.23
N ARG A 18 -3.66 0.37 -18.25
CA ARG A 18 -4.14 -0.18 -19.48
C ARG A 18 -5.14 0.70 -20.17
N LYS A 19 -5.65 1.71 -19.46
CA LYS A 19 -6.59 2.57 -20.06
C LYS A 19 -5.85 3.63 -20.70
N SER A 20 -5.83 3.65 -21.96
CA SER A 20 -4.99 4.57 -22.63
C SER A 20 -5.53 5.96 -22.69
N ASN A 21 -6.59 6.24 -22.05
CA ASN A 21 -7.09 7.58 -22.07
C ASN A 21 -6.22 8.52 -21.33
N TYR A 22 -5.39 8.00 -20.43
CA TYR A 22 -4.53 8.85 -19.67
C TYR A 22 -3.12 8.62 -20.02
N GLU A 23 -2.36 9.67 -20.03
CA GLU A 23 -0.99 9.52 -20.26
C GLU A 23 -0.29 9.85 -18.99
N TYR A 24 0.36 8.89 -18.42
CA TYR A 24 1.09 9.13 -17.20
C TYR A 24 2.54 9.17 -17.54
N SER A 25 3.24 10.20 -17.11
CA SER A 25 4.66 10.24 -17.32
C SER A 25 5.29 9.28 -16.31
N GLN A 26 6.52 8.94 -16.54
CA GLN A 26 7.22 8.09 -15.61
C GLN A 26 7.38 8.77 -14.28
N ASP A 27 7.53 10.08 -14.28
CA ASP A 27 7.59 10.82 -13.05
C ASP A 27 6.33 10.67 -12.26
N ASP A 28 5.19 10.72 -12.91
CA ASP A 28 3.92 10.58 -12.22
C ASP A 28 3.81 9.21 -11.60
N VAL A 29 4.21 8.20 -12.33
CA VAL A 29 4.13 6.84 -11.83
C VAL A 29 5.05 6.68 -10.63
N LEU A 30 6.23 7.25 -10.68
CA LEU A 30 7.13 7.17 -9.56
C LEU A 30 6.59 7.88 -8.34
N LYS A 31 5.92 8.99 -8.54
CA LYS A 31 5.35 9.70 -7.41
C LYS A 31 4.26 8.88 -6.75
N MET A 32 3.42 8.26 -7.57
CA MET A 32 2.37 7.42 -7.03
C MET A 32 2.95 6.24 -6.27
N LYS A 33 3.95 5.63 -6.86
CA LYS A 33 4.56 4.47 -6.25
C LYS A 33 5.19 4.84 -4.92
N ARG A 34 5.93 5.92 -4.88
CA ARG A 34 6.57 6.33 -3.65
C ARG A 34 5.58 6.69 -2.57
N ALA A 35 4.49 7.32 -2.97
CA ALA A 35 3.48 7.71 -1.99
C ALA A 35 2.87 6.47 -1.35
N ILE A 36 2.55 5.48 -2.15
CA ILE A 36 1.94 4.29 -1.62
C ILE A 36 2.95 3.50 -0.78
N GLU A 37 4.16 3.38 -1.26
CA GLU A 37 5.17 2.65 -0.53
C GLU A 37 5.48 3.31 0.80
N ARG A 38 5.43 4.63 0.83
CA ARG A 38 5.68 5.32 2.05
C ARG A 38 4.57 5.03 3.07
N GLU A 39 3.33 5.03 2.62
CA GLU A 39 2.23 4.72 3.52
C GLU A 39 2.32 3.29 4.02
N LEU A 40 2.73 2.39 3.18
CA LEU A 40 2.89 1.03 3.61
C LEU A 40 3.98 0.91 4.66
N LYS A 41 5.07 1.63 4.46
CA LYS A 41 6.14 1.58 5.40
C LYS A 41 5.70 2.11 6.76
N ILE A 42 4.97 3.20 6.76
CA ILE A 42 4.47 3.76 7.99
C ILE A 42 3.54 2.77 8.67
N THR A 43 2.69 2.15 7.89
CA THR A 43 1.73 1.21 8.43
C THR A 43 2.42 0.03 9.11
N TRP A 44 3.42 -0.53 8.47
CA TRP A 44 4.11 -1.66 9.07
C TRP A 44 4.87 -1.25 10.32
N ALA A 45 5.38 -0.03 10.32
CA ALA A 45 6.07 0.46 11.50
C ALA A 45 5.12 0.58 12.68
N LEU A 46 3.87 0.94 12.39
CA LEU A 46 2.90 1.03 13.46
C LEU A 46 2.66 -0.33 14.08
N PHE A 47 2.64 -1.35 13.27
CA PHE A 47 2.44 -2.68 13.81
C PHE A 47 3.62 -3.08 14.65
N GLU A 48 4.81 -2.75 14.23
CA GLU A 48 5.97 -3.13 14.98
C GLU A 48 6.02 -2.42 16.31
N SER A 49 5.74 -1.14 16.32
CA SER A 49 5.81 -0.47 17.58
C SER A 49 4.66 -0.87 18.45
N GLY A 50 3.55 -1.14 17.88
CA GLY A 50 2.44 -1.59 18.69
C GLY A 50 2.69 -2.96 19.21
N SER A 51 3.29 -3.78 18.40
CA SER A 51 3.40 -5.11 18.86
C SER A 51 4.42 -5.22 19.92
N ASP A 52 5.38 -4.32 19.99
CA ASP A 52 6.23 -4.37 20.97
C ASP A 52 5.55 -4.35 22.19
N ALA A 53 4.62 -3.66 22.24
CA ALA A 53 3.93 -3.61 23.40
C ALA A 53 3.30 -4.90 23.62
N SER A 54 2.88 -5.48 22.72
CA SER A 54 2.17 -6.62 23.05
C SER A 54 2.91 -7.76 22.90
N ASP A 55 3.70 -7.63 22.65
CA ASP A 55 4.29 -8.66 22.59
C ASP A 55 3.92 -9.30 21.58
N GLY A 56 3.80 -8.84 21.08
CA GLY A 56 3.46 -9.23 20.01
C GLY A 56 3.46 -10.48 19.66
N GLU A 57 3.66 -11.06 20.04
CA GLU A 57 3.72 -12.20 19.71
C GLU A 57 2.64 -12.67 19.27
N LYS A 58 1.88 -12.25 19.34
CA LYS A 58 0.84 -12.71 19.09
C LYS A 58 0.26 -12.38 17.95
N PHE A 59 0.50 -12.32 17.17
CA PHE A 59 0.12 -11.96 16.14
C PHE A 59 -0.26 -12.97 15.34
N LYS A 60 -1.25 -13.49 15.44
CA LYS A 60 -1.66 -14.40 14.76
C LYS A 60 -2.58 -13.94 13.95
N LEU A 61 -2.59 -13.97 12.91
CA LEU A 61 -3.55 -13.48 12.13
C LEU A 61 -4.42 -14.42 11.75
#